data_b3ed4c2fec7b7b7256ccb345e789929a
#
_entry.id   b3ed4c2fec7b7b7256ccb345e789929a
#
_cell.length_a   1.000
_cell.length_b   1.000
_cell.length_c   1.000
_cell.angle_alpha   90.00
_cell.angle_beta   90.00
_cell.angle_gamma   90.00
#
_symmetry.space_group_name_H-M   'P 1'
#
loop_
_entity.id
_entity.type
_entity.pdbx_description
1 polymer ?
#
loop_
_entity_poly.entity_id
_entity_poly.type
_entity_poly.pdbx_seq_one_letter_code
_entity_poly.pdbx_strand_id
1 'polypeptide(L)'
;MSASEYQKRQEGSAVVFNVVPAPQKRFMFIVIMGGLMAFLGLSFFSSSHLMGLICIAGGGVAAWWGWTKDIRPLEYRSPSSFKVTGEQIQSNGKTFNKSDIHRLIIKNGLTDEEVGVPNLLIETPRAQAMGMAHRAEVSRTAHGLAVEAGGRGHVLAGGMDKTTAFGLLTDVSRVLGLSVV
;
A
#
# COMPACT_ATOMS: atom_id res chain seq x y z
N MET A 1 -6.68 13.07 8.23
CA MET A 1 -6.15 11.96 7.41
C MET A 1 -5.34 11.09 8.34
N SER A 2 -5.74 9.84 8.57
CA SER A 2 -4.90 8.93 9.36
C SER A 2 -3.69 8.56 8.51
N ALA A 3 -2.52 9.00 8.96
CA ALA A 3 -1.24 8.61 8.42
C ALA A 3 -0.94 7.15 8.79
N SER A 4 -0.02 6.52 8.09
CA SER A 4 0.57 5.28 8.56
C SER A 4 1.37 5.54 9.84
N GLU A 5 1.37 4.59 10.75
CA GLU A 5 2.11 4.69 12.01
C GLU A 5 2.95 3.44 12.23
N TYR A 6 4.08 3.62 12.91
CA TYR A 6 4.78 2.48 13.48
C TYR A 6 5.09 2.74 14.97
N GLN A 7 5.06 1.68 15.74
CA GLN A 7 5.39 1.68 17.15
C GLN A 7 6.60 0.78 17.37
N LYS A 8 7.53 1.23 18.18
CA LYS A 8 8.68 0.44 18.60
C LYS A 8 8.57 0.09 20.08
N ARG A 9 8.77 -1.19 20.39
CA ARG A 9 8.77 -1.71 21.74
C ARG A 9 10.07 -2.46 21.98
N GLN A 10 10.77 -2.14 23.05
CA GLN A 10 11.97 -2.88 23.43
C GLN A 10 11.59 -4.16 24.19
N GLU A 11 12.12 -5.29 23.76
CA GLU A 11 11.94 -6.59 24.41
C GLU A 11 13.33 -7.20 24.68
N GLY A 12 13.89 -6.88 25.83
CA GLY A 12 15.26 -7.28 26.19
C GLY A 12 16.29 -6.64 25.25
N SER A 13 17.07 -7.46 24.55
CA SER A 13 18.07 -7.01 23.56
C SER A 13 17.49 -6.74 22.17
N ALA A 14 16.20 -7.04 21.95
CA ALA A 14 15.54 -6.88 20.68
C ALA A 14 14.54 -5.71 20.71
N VAL A 15 14.30 -5.13 19.54
CA VAL A 15 13.27 -4.12 19.31
C VAL A 15 12.22 -4.71 18.39
N VAL A 16 10.98 -4.68 18.82
CA VAL A 16 9.81 -5.09 18.02
C VAL A 16 9.22 -3.84 17.36
N PHE A 17 9.06 -3.89 16.06
CA PHE A 17 8.40 -2.87 15.27
C PHE A 17 7.02 -3.37 14.85
N ASN A 18 5.98 -2.65 15.24
CA ASN A 18 4.60 -2.87 14.81
C ASN A 18 4.23 -1.75 13.86
N VAL A 19 3.89 -2.10 12.63
CA VAL A 19 3.55 -1.13 11.58
C VAL A 19 2.08 -1.27 11.23
N VAL A 20 1.36 -0.15 11.30
CA VAL A 20 -0.03 -0.04 10.89
C VAL A 20 -0.06 0.68 9.54
N PRO A 21 -0.50 0.02 8.46
CA PRO A 21 -0.55 0.62 7.15
C PRO A 21 -1.59 1.75 7.09
N ALA A 22 -1.37 2.70 6.18
CA ALA A 22 -2.35 3.72 5.89
C ALA A 22 -3.68 3.11 5.41
N PRO A 23 -4.82 3.72 5.74
CA PRO A 23 -6.12 3.22 5.35
C PRO A 23 -6.25 3.16 3.83
N GLN A 24 -7.08 2.22 3.37
CA GLN A 24 -7.37 2.03 1.95
C GLN A 24 -7.93 3.31 1.31
N LYS A 25 -7.37 3.69 0.17
CA LYS A 25 -7.93 4.73 -0.69
C LYS A 25 -8.96 4.12 -1.64
N ARG A 26 -10.23 4.49 -1.46
CA ARG A 26 -11.35 3.98 -2.24
C ARG A 26 -11.45 4.65 -3.61
N PHE A 27 -11.97 3.94 -4.59
CA PHE A 27 -12.29 4.50 -5.90
C PHE A 27 -13.61 5.28 -5.86
N MET A 28 -13.62 6.43 -5.16
CA MET A 28 -14.84 7.21 -4.91
C MET A 28 -15.57 7.58 -6.20
N PHE A 29 -14.86 7.85 -7.31
CA PHE A 29 -15.49 8.12 -8.59
C PHE A 29 -16.34 6.94 -9.08
N ILE A 30 -15.84 5.71 -9.00
CA ILE A 30 -16.59 4.51 -9.40
C ILE A 30 -17.77 4.27 -8.47
N VAL A 31 -17.61 4.53 -7.16
CA VAL A 31 -18.69 4.43 -6.18
C VAL A 31 -19.82 5.41 -6.51
N ILE A 32 -19.49 6.67 -6.80
CA ILE A 32 -20.48 7.71 -7.15
C ILE A 32 -21.18 7.37 -8.47
N MET A 33 -20.42 7.03 -9.51
CA MET A 33 -20.99 6.69 -10.82
C MET A 33 -21.84 5.43 -10.77
N GLY A 34 -21.41 4.41 -10.02
CA GLY A 34 -22.20 3.20 -9.80
C GLY A 34 -23.50 3.49 -9.05
N GLY A 35 -23.43 4.33 -8.01
CA GLY A 35 -24.61 4.78 -7.26
C GLY A 35 -25.59 5.57 -8.13
N LEU A 36 -25.11 6.50 -8.96
CA LEU A 36 -25.94 7.24 -9.92
C LEU A 36 -26.59 6.30 -10.94
N MET A 37 -25.84 5.35 -11.48
CA MET A 37 -26.38 4.36 -12.41
C MET A 37 -27.47 3.50 -11.78
N ALA A 38 -27.27 3.05 -10.54
CA ALA A 38 -28.29 2.31 -9.81
C ALA A 38 -29.53 3.16 -9.53
N PHE A 39 -29.35 4.44 -9.17
CA PHE A 39 -30.45 5.38 -8.95
C PHE A 39 -31.26 5.64 -10.24
N LEU A 40 -30.60 5.87 -11.39
CA LEU A 40 -31.26 6.00 -12.69
C LEU A 40 -32.04 4.74 -13.07
N GLY A 41 -31.53 3.56 -12.70
CA GLY A 41 -32.20 2.30 -12.90
C GLY A 41 -33.60 2.24 -12.24
N LEU A 42 -33.77 2.88 -11.07
CA LEU A 42 -35.08 3.01 -10.43
C LEU A 42 -36.08 3.81 -11.29
N SER A 43 -35.61 4.88 -11.95
CA SER A 43 -36.45 5.70 -12.83
C SER A 43 -36.83 4.93 -14.10
N PHE A 44 -35.94 4.11 -14.64
CA PHE A 44 -36.22 3.28 -15.81
C PHE A 44 -37.10 2.06 -15.49
N PHE A 45 -37.21 1.67 -14.23
CA PHE A 45 -37.99 0.50 -13.82
C PHE A 45 -39.47 0.60 -14.18
N SER A 46 -40.03 1.81 -14.22
CA SER A 46 -41.42 2.07 -14.64
C SER A 46 -41.67 1.90 -16.15
N SER A 47 -40.64 2.16 -16.98
CA SER A 47 -40.73 2.09 -18.44
C SER A 47 -40.27 0.73 -18.99
N SER A 48 -39.24 0.13 -18.39
CA SER A 48 -38.69 -1.17 -18.77
C SER A 48 -38.06 -1.85 -17.54
N HIS A 49 -38.73 -2.84 -17.00
CA HIS A 49 -38.29 -3.60 -15.83
C HIS A 49 -36.91 -4.23 -16.03
N LEU A 50 -36.68 -4.79 -17.24
CA LEU A 50 -35.40 -5.43 -17.57
C LEU A 50 -34.25 -4.42 -17.56
N MET A 51 -34.42 -3.26 -18.20
CA MET A 51 -33.38 -2.22 -18.25
C MET A 51 -33.15 -1.64 -16.86
N GLY A 52 -34.21 -1.39 -16.09
CA GLY A 52 -34.08 -0.94 -14.69
C GLY A 52 -33.27 -1.90 -13.84
N LEU A 53 -33.52 -3.20 -13.91
CA LEU A 53 -32.78 -4.23 -13.18
C LEU A 53 -31.32 -4.28 -13.58
N ILE A 54 -31.00 -4.20 -14.87
CA ILE A 54 -29.63 -4.20 -15.37
C ILE A 54 -28.85 -2.98 -14.79
N CYS A 55 -29.45 -1.79 -14.83
CA CYS A 55 -28.85 -0.58 -14.31
C CYS A 55 -28.65 -0.63 -12.78
N ILE A 56 -29.63 -1.13 -12.03
CA ILE A 56 -29.54 -1.29 -10.57
C ILE A 56 -28.44 -2.30 -10.21
N ALA A 57 -28.47 -3.47 -10.82
CA ALA A 57 -27.49 -4.52 -10.52
C ALA A 57 -26.07 -4.11 -10.95
N GLY A 58 -25.91 -3.60 -12.18
CA GLY A 58 -24.61 -3.15 -12.69
C GLY A 58 -24.03 -1.98 -11.89
N GLY A 59 -24.86 -0.98 -11.57
CA GLY A 59 -24.47 0.15 -10.74
C GLY A 59 -24.11 -0.24 -9.31
N GLY A 60 -24.90 -1.15 -8.72
CA GLY A 60 -24.61 -1.69 -7.38
C GLY A 60 -23.30 -2.46 -7.32
N VAL A 61 -23.05 -3.35 -8.31
CA VAL A 61 -21.78 -4.10 -8.41
C VAL A 61 -20.60 -3.15 -8.61
N ALA A 62 -20.73 -2.15 -9.48
CA ALA A 62 -19.67 -1.18 -9.70
C ALA A 62 -19.36 -0.36 -8.43
N ALA A 63 -20.38 0.11 -7.73
CA ALA A 63 -20.23 0.84 -6.48
C ALA A 63 -19.55 -0.02 -5.40
N TRP A 64 -20.00 -1.27 -5.23
CA TRP A 64 -19.42 -2.22 -4.30
C TRP A 64 -17.95 -2.51 -4.63
N TRP A 65 -17.64 -2.73 -5.91
CA TRP A 65 -16.27 -2.97 -6.36
C TRP A 65 -15.38 -1.76 -6.08
N GLY A 66 -15.83 -0.53 -6.43
CA GLY A 66 -15.08 0.69 -6.16
C GLY A 66 -14.84 0.96 -4.67
N TRP A 67 -15.75 0.47 -3.81
CA TRP A 67 -15.64 0.59 -2.36
C TRP A 67 -14.65 -0.41 -1.75
N THR A 68 -14.62 -1.64 -2.25
CA THR A 68 -13.87 -2.75 -1.65
C THR A 68 -12.49 -2.96 -2.28
N LYS A 69 -12.30 -2.52 -3.55
CA LYS A 69 -11.06 -2.80 -4.27
C LYS A 69 -9.89 -2.00 -3.72
N ASP A 70 -8.86 -2.71 -3.27
CA ASP A 70 -7.55 -2.17 -2.97
C ASP A 70 -6.55 -2.64 -4.05
N ILE A 71 -5.81 -1.70 -4.64
CA ILE A 71 -4.84 -2.01 -5.70
C ILE A 71 -3.43 -2.29 -5.16
N ARG A 72 -3.21 -2.06 -3.85
CA ARG A 72 -1.92 -2.35 -3.23
C ARG A 72 -1.69 -3.86 -3.15
N PRO A 73 -0.44 -4.36 -3.17
CA PRO A 73 -0.12 -5.75 -2.87
C PRO A 73 -0.61 -6.16 -1.47
N LEU A 74 -0.88 -7.45 -1.25
CA LEU A 74 -1.39 -7.95 0.04
C LEU A 74 -0.47 -7.61 1.22
N GLU A 75 0.84 -7.64 1.00
CA GLU A 75 1.87 -7.31 2.00
C GLU A 75 1.82 -5.85 2.48
N TYR A 76 1.13 -4.98 1.71
CA TYR A 76 0.98 -3.54 2.01
C TYR A 76 -0.39 -3.18 2.60
N ARG A 77 -1.28 -4.16 2.81
CA ARG A 77 -2.65 -3.90 3.28
C ARG A 77 -2.87 -4.24 4.75
N SER A 78 -2.09 -5.17 5.27
CA SER A 78 -2.26 -5.69 6.64
C SER A 78 -1.18 -5.15 7.58
N PRO A 79 -1.51 -4.98 8.86
CA PRO A 79 -0.51 -4.68 9.87
C PRO A 79 0.60 -5.73 9.86
N SER A 80 1.82 -5.28 10.03
CA SER A 80 3.00 -6.13 10.06
C SER A 80 3.77 -5.93 11.36
N SER A 81 4.36 -7.00 11.87
CA SER A 81 5.21 -6.98 13.05
C SER A 81 6.48 -7.74 12.77
N PHE A 82 7.61 -7.15 13.10
CA PHE A 82 8.91 -7.80 12.95
C PHE A 82 9.84 -7.38 14.10
N LYS A 83 10.80 -8.25 14.38
CA LYS A 83 11.73 -8.12 15.49
C LYS A 83 13.14 -7.91 14.96
N VAL A 84 13.84 -6.95 15.53
CA VAL A 84 15.21 -6.58 15.14
C VAL A 84 16.11 -6.67 16.36
N THR A 85 17.25 -7.32 16.17
CA THR A 85 18.37 -7.32 17.13
C THR A 85 19.62 -6.72 16.46
N GLY A 86 20.70 -6.52 17.16
CA GLY A 86 21.96 -6.06 16.56
C GLY A 86 22.54 -7.01 15.49
N GLU A 87 22.08 -8.26 15.43
CA GLU A 87 22.63 -9.31 14.57
C GLU A 87 21.65 -9.90 13.56
N GLN A 88 20.33 -9.70 13.75
CA GLN A 88 19.32 -10.33 12.87
C GLN A 88 18.01 -9.58 12.84
N ILE A 89 17.26 -9.79 11.75
CA ILE A 89 15.85 -9.41 11.59
C ILE A 89 15.01 -10.67 11.53
N GLN A 90 13.92 -10.72 12.31
CA GLN A 90 12.92 -11.79 12.26
C GLN A 90 11.60 -11.22 11.79
N SER A 91 11.06 -11.73 10.68
CA SER A 91 9.79 -11.29 10.11
C SER A 91 9.08 -12.47 9.46
N ASN A 92 7.78 -12.64 9.73
CA ASN A 92 6.92 -13.66 9.10
C ASN A 92 7.53 -15.08 9.14
N GLY A 93 8.13 -15.47 10.28
CA GLY A 93 8.77 -16.77 10.45
C GLY A 93 10.11 -16.94 9.73
N LYS A 94 10.63 -15.91 9.08
CA LYS A 94 11.96 -15.89 8.46
C LYS A 94 12.92 -15.10 9.33
N THR A 95 14.18 -15.55 9.37
CA THR A 95 15.28 -14.87 10.05
C THR A 95 16.32 -14.46 9.01
N PHE A 96 16.75 -13.21 9.05
CA PHE A 96 17.78 -12.66 8.20
C PHE A 96 18.94 -12.24 9.09
N ASN A 97 20.09 -12.92 8.99
CA ASN A 97 21.28 -12.54 9.73
C ASN A 97 21.90 -11.27 9.13
N LYS A 98 22.51 -10.46 9.95
CA LYS A 98 23.16 -9.21 9.53
C LYS A 98 24.20 -9.45 8.42
N SER A 99 24.93 -10.57 8.48
CA SER A 99 25.90 -10.98 7.45
C SER A 99 25.29 -11.18 6.06
N ASP A 100 24.01 -11.57 6.01
CA ASP A 100 23.31 -11.94 4.78
C ASP A 100 22.53 -10.74 4.23
N ILE A 101 22.40 -9.66 5.01
CA ILE A 101 21.71 -8.44 4.64
C ILE A 101 22.66 -7.54 3.82
N HIS A 102 22.37 -7.38 2.55
CA HIS A 102 23.10 -6.45 1.70
C HIS A 102 22.72 -5.01 2.00
N ARG A 103 21.43 -4.72 2.05
CA ARG A 103 20.91 -3.37 2.34
C ARG A 103 19.45 -3.42 2.77
N LEU A 104 19.02 -2.35 3.43
CA LEU A 104 17.63 -2.03 3.66
C LEU A 104 17.17 -1.05 2.59
N ILE A 105 16.04 -1.30 1.97
CA ILE A 105 15.51 -0.50 0.86
C ILE A 105 14.07 -0.10 1.11
N ILE A 106 13.71 1.08 0.62
CA ILE A 106 12.31 1.50 0.56
C ILE A 106 11.83 1.24 -0.87
N LYS A 107 10.81 0.39 -1.00
CA LYS A 107 10.16 0.09 -2.28
C LYS A 107 8.76 0.69 -2.30
N ASN A 108 8.33 1.12 -3.48
CA ASN A 108 6.94 1.45 -3.72
C ASN A 108 6.22 0.22 -4.31
N GLY A 109 5.22 -0.29 -3.60
CA GLY A 109 4.50 -1.51 -3.99
C GLY A 109 3.64 -1.40 -5.25
N LEU A 110 3.50 -0.22 -5.85
CA LEU A 110 2.75 -0.01 -7.09
C LEU A 110 3.63 0.23 -8.31
N THR A 111 4.82 0.79 -8.11
CA THR A 111 5.74 1.14 -9.21
C THR A 111 6.92 0.19 -9.29
N ASP A 112 7.12 -0.64 -8.27
CA ASP A 112 8.30 -1.51 -8.09
C ASP A 112 9.64 -0.74 -8.15
N GLU A 113 9.55 0.60 -8.05
CA GLU A 113 10.71 1.49 -8.07
C GLU A 113 11.35 1.59 -6.69
N GLU A 114 12.65 1.47 -6.66
CA GLU A 114 13.44 1.94 -5.53
C GLU A 114 13.33 3.47 -5.49
N VAL A 115 12.96 4.00 -4.31
CA VAL A 115 12.75 5.45 -4.17
C VAL A 115 14.08 6.17 -4.33
N GLY A 116 14.32 6.73 -5.48
CA GLY A 116 15.57 7.44 -5.80
C GLY A 116 15.63 8.10 -7.19
N VAL A 117 14.78 7.70 -8.13
CA VAL A 117 14.85 8.21 -9.51
C VAL A 117 13.54 8.86 -9.95
N PRO A 118 13.53 10.14 -10.38
CA PRO A 118 12.32 10.78 -10.88
C PRO A 118 12.00 10.28 -12.30
N ASN A 119 10.80 9.72 -12.51
CA ASN A 119 10.31 9.36 -13.83
C ASN A 119 9.64 10.55 -14.53
N LEU A 120 9.97 10.76 -15.80
CA LEU A 120 9.34 11.75 -16.68
C LEU A 120 7.89 11.38 -16.97
N LEU A 121 6.97 12.34 -16.77
CA LEU A 121 5.55 12.21 -17.09
C LEU A 121 5.34 12.25 -18.60
N ILE A 122 4.72 11.20 -19.16
CA ILE A 122 4.20 11.16 -20.53
C ILE A 122 2.75 11.62 -20.51
N GLU A 123 2.38 12.57 -21.36
CA GLU A 123 1.00 13.09 -21.49
C GLU A 123 0.04 12.00 -22.00
N THR A 124 -1.07 11.79 -21.29
CA THR A 124 -2.04 10.72 -21.56
C THR A 124 -3.50 11.23 -21.60
N PRO A 125 -4.42 10.57 -22.37
CA PRO A 125 -5.82 10.97 -22.50
C PRO A 125 -6.61 11.02 -21.18
N ARG A 126 -7.63 11.89 -21.08
CA ARG A 126 -8.36 12.22 -19.85
C ARG A 126 -8.92 11.02 -19.05
N ALA A 127 -9.37 9.95 -19.69
CA ALA A 127 -9.88 8.77 -18.99
C ALA A 127 -8.77 7.96 -18.29
N GLN A 128 -7.58 7.94 -18.88
CA GLN A 128 -6.38 7.37 -18.25
C GLN A 128 -5.86 8.26 -17.12
N ALA A 129 -6.01 9.59 -17.25
CA ALA A 129 -5.58 10.55 -16.22
C ALA A 129 -6.29 10.34 -14.87
N MET A 130 -7.57 9.96 -14.83
CA MET A 130 -8.28 9.68 -13.56
C MET A 130 -7.80 8.41 -12.88
N GLY A 131 -7.55 7.36 -13.65
CA GLY A 131 -6.95 6.12 -13.14
C GLY A 131 -5.51 6.35 -12.65
N MET A 132 -4.74 7.19 -13.36
CA MET A 132 -3.39 7.58 -12.98
C MET A 132 -3.37 8.48 -11.74
N ALA A 133 -4.30 9.42 -11.60
CA ALA A 133 -4.44 10.26 -10.42
C ALA A 133 -4.73 9.42 -9.16
N HIS A 134 -5.63 8.43 -9.25
CA HIS A 134 -5.89 7.51 -8.16
C HIS A 134 -4.66 6.65 -7.84
N ARG A 135 -3.98 6.11 -8.87
CA ARG A 135 -2.73 5.38 -8.69
C ARG A 135 -1.64 6.21 -8.03
N ALA A 136 -1.48 7.47 -8.46
CA ALA A 136 -0.53 8.40 -7.86
C ALA A 136 -0.86 8.72 -6.39
N GLU A 137 -2.14 8.83 -6.06
CA GLU A 137 -2.56 9.04 -4.68
C GLU A 137 -2.33 7.80 -3.79
N VAL A 138 -2.64 6.60 -4.29
CA VAL A 138 -2.37 5.35 -3.58
C VAL A 138 -0.86 5.11 -3.46
N SER A 139 -0.07 5.47 -4.48
CA SER A 139 1.39 5.36 -4.48
C SER A 139 2.04 6.17 -3.34
N ARG A 140 1.45 7.30 -2.93
CA ARG A 140 1.95 8.10 -1.79
C ARG A 140 1.94 7.32 -0.46
N THR A 141 1.07 6.33 -0.32
CA THR A 141 0.92 5.48 0.87
C THR A 141 1.25 4.01 0.60
N ALA A 142 1.93 3.73 -0.50
CA ALA A 142 2.32 2.39 -0.91
C ALA A 142 3.82 2.13 -0.73
N HIS A 143 4.49 2.88 0.16
CA HIS A 143 5.89 2.61 0.48
C HIS A 143 5.99 1.47 1.48
N GLY A 144 7.03 0.66 1.34
CA GLY A 144 7.34 -0.43 2.25
C GLY A 144 8.84 -0.51 2.51
N LEU A 145 9.19 -0.97 3.71
CA LEU A 145 10.54 -1.34 4.06
C LEU A 145 10.79 -2.79 3.67
N ALA A 146 11.84 -3.03 2.91
CA ALA A 146 12.28 -4.36 2.54
C ALA A 146 13.76 -4.58 2.91
N VAL A 147 14.10 -5.82 3.21
CA VAL A 147 15.48 -6.28 3.38
C VAL A 147 15.92 -7.01 2.11
N GLU A 148 17.07 -6.66 1.59
CA GLU A 148 17.71 -7.40 0.50
C GLU A 148 18.69 -8.40 1.09
N ALA A 149 18.37 -9.68 0.93
CA ALA A 149 19.17 -10.78 1.40
C ALA A 149 19.16 -11.93 0.38
N GLY A 150 20.33 -12.52 0.11
CA GLY A 150 20.47 -13.60 -0.87
C GLY A 150 20.01 -13.21 -2.29
N GLY A 151 20.19 -11.95 -2.71
CA GLY A 151 19.79 -11.44 -4.02
C GLY A 151 18.28 -11.26 -4.21
N ARG A 152 17.50 -11.29 -3.13
CA ARG A 152 16.04 -11.10 -3.16
C ARG A 152 15.62 -10.05 -2.14
N GLY A 153 14.64 -9.22 -2.53
CA GLY A 153 14.01 -8.28 -1.62
C GLY A 153 12.84 -8.94 -0.86
N HIS A 154 12.90 -8.88 0.47
CA HIS A 154 11.84 -9.37 1.34
C HIS A 154 11.17 -8.19 2.05
N VAL A 155 9.87 -8.00 1.84
CA VAL A 155 9.11 -6.93 2.49
C VAL A 155 8.94 -7.25 3.97
N LEU A 156 9.36 -6.33 4.83
CA LEU A 156 9.20 -6.40 6.30
C LEU A 156 7.90 -5.74 6.71
N ALA A 157 7.61 -4.58 6.13
CA ALA A 157 6.41 -3.80 6.39
C ALA A 157 6.06 -2.96 5.17
N GLY A 158 4.76 -2.75 4.91
CA GLY A 158 4.29 -1.98 3.77
C GLY A 158 3.09 -1.09 4.09
N GLY A 159 2.63 -0.35 3.09
CA GLY A 159 1.46 0.51 3.22
C GLY A 159 1.71 1.82 3.96
N MET A 160 2.93 2.31 3.95
CA MET A 160 3.35 3.53 4.62
C MET A 160 3.47 4.72 3.66
N ASP A 161 3.33 5.92 4.20
CA ASP A 161 3.80 7.12 3.53
C ASP A 161 5.34 7.18 3.54
N LYS A 162 5.90 8.02 2.67
CA LYS A 162 7.36 8.13 2.48
C LYS A 162 8.09 8.49 3.77
N THR A 163 7.56 9.44 4.55
CA THR A 163 8.18 9.92 5.79
C THR A 163 8.25 8.83 6.85
N THR A 164 7.14 8.10 7.05
CA THR A 164 7.06 6.98 7.98
C THR A 164 8.00 5.84 7.57
N ALA A 165 8.08 5.53 6.26
CA ALA A 165 8.98 4.50 5.75
C ALA A 165 10.47 4.86 5.98
N PHE A 166 10.86 6.13 5.76
CA PHE A 166 12.23 6.59 6.05
C PHE A 166 12.54 6.62 7.55
N GLY A 167 11.59 7.02 8.38
CA GLY A 167 11.74 6.96 9.85
C GLY A 167 11.98 5.51 10.32
N LEU A 168 11.17 4.58 9.82
CA LEU A 168 11.33 3.16 10.12
C LEU A 168 12.67 2.60 9.63
N LEU A 169 13.09 2.93 8.39
CA LEU A 169 14.40 2.56 7.86
C LEU A 169 15.52 3.02 8.77
N THR A 170 15.48 4.29 9.18
CA THR A 170 16.50 4.89 10.07
C THR A 170 16.57 4.19 11.42
N ASP A 171 15.42 3.92 12.03
CA ASP A 171 15.37 3.25 13.34
C ASP A 171 15.85 1.79 13.24
N VAL A 172 15.45 1.04 12.21
CA VAL A 172 15.90 -0.34 11.96
C VAL A 172 17.41 -0.37 11.70
N SER A 173 17.92 0.52 10.84
CA SER A 173 19.37 0.62 10.57
C SER A 173 20.18 0.91 11.82
N ARG A 174 19.66 1.80 12.70
CA ARG A 174 20.31 2.12 13.98
C ARG A 174 20.39 0.90 14.90
N VAL A 175 19.32 0.10 15.00
CA VAL A 175 19.30 -1.12 15.84
C VAL A 175 20.28 -2.16 15.31
N LEU A 176 20.38 -2.32 13.97
CA LEU A 176 21.34 -3.23 13.32
C LEU A 176 22.78 -2.71 13.32
N GLY A 177 22.99 -1.42 13.63
CA GLY A 177 24.29 -0.78 13.48
C GLY A 177 24.76 -0.72 12.03
N LEU A 178 23.82 -0.47 11.09
CA LEU A 178 24.11 -0.22 9.69
C LEU A 178 24.14 1.29 9.44
N SER A 179 25.10 1.76 8.63
CA SER A 179 25.09 3.15 8.16
C SER A 179 23.96 3.34 7.17
N VAL A 180 23.12 4.35 7.40
CA VAL A 180 22.13 4.80 6.40
C VAL A 180 22.92 5.60 5.37
N VAL A 181 23.07 5.07 4.17
CA VAL A 181 23.68 5.76 3.03
C VAL A 181 22.61 6.50 2.26
#